data_805f1f8accfa4ecbd240a104027992ae
#
_entry.id   805f1f8accfa4ecbd240a104027992ae
#
_cell.length_a   1.000
_cell.length_b   1.000
_cell.length_c   1.000
_cell.angle_alpha   90.00
_cell.angle_beta   90.00
_cell.angle_gamma   90.00
#
_symmetry.space_group_name_H-M   'P 1'
#
loop_
_entity.id
_entity.type
_entity.pdbx_description
1 polymer ?
#
loop_
_entity_poly.entity_id
_entity_poly.type
_entity_poly.pdbx_seq_one_letter_code
_entity_poly.pdbx_strand_id
1 'polypeptide(L)'
;MITARPIAGALGAEIEGINLTQSLCQDDYKQIRKLLIEHEVIFFRNQDISPAQQKDLAHSFGPLQTHPAYETVEGFPEITILESTAHKPTKIEAWHSDMTFRQHPPVASVLCSKIIPERGGDTL
;
A
#
# COMPACT_ATOMS: atom_id res chain seq x y z
N MET A 1 -16.35 5.20 13.38
CA MET A 1 -16.43 6.17 12.26
C MET A 1 -15.02 6.36 11.72
N ILE A 2 -14.81 6.14 10.42
CA ILE A 2 -13.50 6.31 9.78
C ILE A 2 -13.26 7.81 9.59
N THR A 3 -12.09 8.30 9.99
CA THR A 3 -11.69 9.69 9.84
C THR A 3 -10.30 9.79 9.21
N ALA A 4 -9.99 10.94 8.62
CA ALA A 4 -8.67 11.23 8.05
C ALA A 4 -8.06 12.45 8.74
N ARG A 5 -6.78 12.32 9.08
CA ARG A 5 -5.97 13.42 9.62
C ARG A 5 -4.87 13.75 8.62
N PRO A 6 -4.95 14.88 7.91
CA PRO A 6 -3.88 15.30 7.00
C PRO A 6 -2.53 15.38 7.71
N ILE A 7 -1.46 14.95 7.05
CA ILE A 7 -0.10 14.94 7.60
C ILE A 7 0.84 15.93 6.90
N ALA A 8 0.43 16.44 5.75
CA ALA A 8 1.18 17.43 5.00
C ALA A 8 0.22 18.43 4.32
N GLY A 9 0.76 19.53 3.81
CA GLY A 9 -0.06 20.60 3.22
C GLY A 9 -0.61 20.26 1.83
N ALA A 10 0.06 19.38 1.07
CA ALA A 10 -0.33 19.09 -0.30
C ALA A 10 -1.09 17.74 -0.40
N LEU A 11 -0.55 16.68 0.16
CA LEU A 11 -1.11 15.33 0.06
C LEU A 11 -0.77 14.51 1.31
N GLY A 12 -1.47 13.40 1.50
CA GLY A 12 -1.22 12.45 2.58
C GLY A 12 -2.10 12.65 3.80
N ALA A 13 -2.73 11.57 4.26
CA ALA A 13 -3.49 11.55 5.51
C ALA A 13 -3.33 10.22 6.26
N GLU A 14 -3.31 10.28 7.58
CA GLU A 14 -3.47 9.11 8.44
C GLU A 14 -4.95 8.81 8.62
N ILE A 15 -5.31 7.54 8.46
CA ILE A 15 -6.68 7.05 8.59
C ILE A 15 -6.84 6.42 9.96
N GLU A 16 -7.85 6.87 10.68
CA GLU A 16 -8.20 6.42 12.02
C GLU A 16 -9.61 5.83 12.07
N GLY A 17 -9.92 5.08 13.13
CA GLY A 17 -11.25 4.52 13.35
C GLY A 17 -11.58 3.27 12.52
N ILE A 18 -10.55 2.61 11.98
CA ILE A 18 -10.67 1.35 11.23
C ILE A 18 -9.60 0.35 11.68
N ASN A 19 -9.95 -0.91 11.66
CA ASN A 19 -9.04 -2.03 11.88
C ASN A 19 -9.08 -2.98 10.68
N LEU A 20 -8.01 -2.97 9.88
CA LEU A 20 -7.90 -3.76 8.67
C LEU A 20 -7.73 -5.27 8.94
N THR A 21 -7.51 -5.68 10.19
CA THR A 21 -7.49 -7.10 10.59
C THR A 21 -8.89 -7.69 10.74
N GLN A 22 -9.91 -6.85 10.73
CA GLN A 22 -11.31 -7.26 10.81
C GLN A 22 -11.94 -7.32 9.41
N SER A 23 -13.06 -8.04 9.32
CA SER A 23 -13.84 -8.03 8.09
C SER A 23 -14.43 -6.64 7.85
N LEU A 24 -14.12 -6.05 6.72
CA LEU A 24 -14.62 -4.76 6.30
C LEU A 24 -15.95 -4.92 5.54
N CYS A 25 -16.87 -4.00 5.74
CA CYS A 25 -18.09 -3.94 4.95
C CYS A 25 -17.86 -3.12 3.67
N GLN A 26 -18.81 -3.19 2.74
CA GLN A 26 -18.72 -2.47 1.47
C GLN A 26 -18.61 -0.95 1.64
N ASP A 27 -19.23 -0.40 2.69
CA ASP A 27 -19.18 1.03 2.94
C ASP A 27 -17.82 1.47 3.50
N ASP A 28 -17.12 0.61 4.26
CA ASP A 28 -15.74 0.85 4.67
C ASP A 28 -14.82 0.98 3.45
N TYR A 29 -14.90 0.04 2.50
CA TYR A 29 -14.11 0.10 1.26
C TYR A 29 -14.42 1.34 0.42
N LYS A 30 -15.68 1.73 0.31
CA LYS A 30 -16.07 2.98 -0.40
C LYS A 30 -15.48 4.21 0.29
N GLN A 31 -15.50 4.23 1.62
CA GLN A 31 -14.95 5.34 2.38
C GLN A 31 -13.44 5.42 2.25
N ILE A 32 -12.72 4.30 2.36
CA ILE A 32 -11.27 4.23 2.13
C ILE A 32 -10.92 4.74 0.73
N ARG A 33 -11.66 4.29 -0.30
CA ARG A 33 -11.44 4.74 -1.69
C ARG A 33 -11.66 6.25 -1.84
N LYS A 34 -12.70 6.79 -1.22
CA LYS A 34 -12.96 8.24 -1.22
C LYS A 34 -11.80 9.01 -0.59
N LEU A 35 -11.31 8.56 0.55
CA LEU A 35 -10.19 9.18 1.26
C LEU A 35 -8.87 9.07 0.46
N LEU A 36 -8.63 7.96 -0.23
CA LEU A 36 -7.49 7.85 -1.13
C LEU A 36 -7.56 8.87 -2.28
N ILE A 37 -8.72 9.06 -2.88
CA ILE A 37 -8.90 10.05 -3.96
C ILE A 37 -8.73 11.48 -3.44
N GLU A 38 -9.19 11.75 -2.22
CA GLU A 38 -9.12 13.08 -1.60
C GLU A 38 -7.70 13.46 -1.18
N HIS A 39 -6.94 12.50 -0.64
CA HIS A 39 -5.62 12.74 -0.05
C HIS A 39 -4.46 12.20 -0.87
N GLU A 40 -4.71 11.44 -1.95
CA GLU A 40 -3.76 10.82 -2.88
C GLU A 40 -2.88 9.73 -2.25
N VAL A 41 -2.45 9.89 -1.01
CA VAL A 41 -1.73 8.90 -0.21
C VAL A 41 -2.39 8.79 1.16
N ILE A 42 -2.68 7.56 1.60
CA ILE A 42 -3.28 7.32 2.91
C ILE A 42 -2.46 6.29 3.70
N PHE A 43 -2.38 6.51 5.00
CA PHE A 43 -1.60 5.68 5.91
C PHE A 43 -2.49 5.07 6.99
N PHE A 44 -2.29 3.80 7.24
CA PHE A 44 -2.93 3.07 8.33
C PHE A 44 -1.84 2.65 9.32
N ARG A 45 -1.87 3.17 10.53
CA ARG A 45 -0.88 2.84 11.56
C ARG A 45 -1.32 1.61 12.35
N ASN A 46 -0.32 0.86 12.85
CA ASN A 46 -0.53 -0.26 13.77
C ASN A 46 -1.49 -1.34 13.23
N GLN A 47 -1.36 -1.67 11.94
CA GLN A 47 -2.16 -2.70 11.28
C GLN A 47 -1.28 -3.93 10.99
N ASP A 48 -1.47 -4.99 11.76
CA ASP A 48 -0.79 -6.27 11.52
C ASP A 48 -1.67 -7.18 10.65
N ILE A 49 -1.75 -6.82 9.36
CA ILE A 49 -2.58 -7.54 8.39
C ILE A 49 -1.84 -8.74 7.80
N SER A 50 -2.59 -9.81 7.58
CA SER A 50 -2.12 -10.98 6.84
C SER A 50 -2.04 -10.69 5.32
N PRO A 51 -1.30 -11.51 4.55
CA PRO A 51 -1.28 -11.40 3.09
C PRO A 51 -2.68 -11.50 2.45
N ALA A 52 -3.58 -12.31 3.00
CA ALA A 52 -4.95 -12.40 2.53
C ALA A 52 -5.71 -11.08 2.73
N GLN A 53 -5.60 -10.47 3.91
CA GLN A 53 -6.23 -9.18 4.20
C GLN A 53 -5.65 -8.04 3.35
N GLN A 54 -4.34 -8.05 3.11
CA GLN A 54 -3.70 -7.09 2.19
C GLN A 54 -4.25 -7.26 0.76
N LYS A 55 -4.37 -8.49 0.29
CA LYS A 55 -4.95 -8.84 -1.01
C LYS A 55 -6.39 -8.36 -1.13
N ASP A 56 -7.23 -8.62 -0.13
CA ASP A 56 -8.64 -8.22 -0.12
C ASP A 56 -8.77 -6.69 -0.16
N LEU A 57 -7.97 -5.97 0.63
CA LEU A 57 -7.93 -4.52 0.58
C LEU A 57 -7.52 -4.01 -0.81
N ALA A 58 -6.45 -4.55 -1.38
CA ALA A 58 -5.98 -4.15 -2.71
C ALA A 58 -7.02 -4.44 -3.79
N HIS A 59 -7.70 -5.59 -3.73
CA HIS A 59 -8.75 -5.97 -4.68
C HIS A 59 -9.96 -5.01 -4.65
N SER A 60 -10.21 -4.36 -3.53
CA SER A 60 -11.28 -3.37 -3.42
C SER A 60 -11.09 -2.12 -4.31
N PHE A 61 -9.85 -1.86 -4.73
CA PHE A 61 -9.53 -0.74 -5.63
C PHE A 61 -9.63 -1.11 -7.10
N GLY A 62 -9.50 -2.40 -7.45
CA GLY A 62 -9.55 -2.87 -8.82
C GLY A 62 -8.90 -4.24 -9.01
N PRO A 63 -8.74 -4.68 -10.27
CA PRO A 63 -8.08 -5.95 -10.58
C PRO A 63 -6.65 -5.99 -10.05
N LEU A 64 -6.31 -7.10 -9.39
CA LEU A 64 -4.94 -7.32 -8.90
C LEU A 64 -3.99 -7.57 -10.07
N GLN A 65 -2.75 -7.15 -9.91
CA GLN A 65 -1.70 -7.36 -10.89
C GLN A 65 -0.49 -8.03 -10.26
N THR A 66 0.26 -8.78 -11.07
CA THR A 66 1.52 -9.39 -10.69
C THR A 66 2.68 -8.62 -11.31
N HIS A 67 3.84 -8.60 -10.66
CA HIS A 67 5.06 -7.99 -11.19
C HIS A 67 6.05 -9.08 -11.64
N PRO A 68 6.56 -9.03 -12.88
CA PRO A 68 7.37 -10.13 -13.43
C PRO A 68 8.78 -10.23 -12.85
N ALA A 69 9.29 -9.17 -12.21
CA ALA A 69 10.69 -9.03 -11.84
C ALA A 69 10.99 -9.22 -10.34
N TYR A 70 9.98 -9.37 -9.50
CA TYR A 70 10.17 -9.48 -8.05
C TYR A 70 9.72 -10.83 -7.49
N GLU A 71 10.37 -11.23 -6.39
CA GLU A 71 9.88 -12.33 -5.57
C GLU A 71 8.52 -11.99 -4.95
N THR A 72 7.71 -13.01 -4.73
CA THR A 72 6.36 -12.86 -4.20
C THR A 72 6.18 -13.64 -2.91
N VAL A 73 5.19 -13.26 -2.13
CA VAL A 73 4.78 -14.02 -0.95
C VAL A 73 4.22 -15.36 -1.38
N GLU A 74 4.63 -16.45 -0.72
CA GLU A 74 4.15 -17.80 -1.01
C GLU A 74 2.62 -17.87 -0.97
N GLY A 75 2.01 -18.38 -2.04
CA GLY A 75 0.56 -18.44 -2.20
C GLY A 75 -0.12 -17.12 -2.61
N PHE A 76 0.64 -16.01 -2.73
CA PHE A 76 0.12 -14.68 -3.09
C PHE A 76 0.98 -14.02 -4.17
N PRO A 77 0.87 -14.45 -5.43
CA PRO A 77 1.69 -13.94 -6.53
C PRO A 77 1.46 -12.45 -6.82
N GLU A 78 0.39 -11.86 -6.30
CA GLU A 78 0.07 -10.44 -6.41
C GLU A 78 0.81 -9.58 -5.37
N ILE A 79 1.42 -10.19 -4.35
CA ILE A 79 2.16 -9.49 -3.30
C ILE A 79 3.65 -9.68 -3.53
N THR A 80 4.29 -8.64 -4.02
CA THR A 80 5.74 -8.60 -4.23
C THR A 80 6.48 -8.30 -2.94
N ILE A 81 7.66 -8.91 -2.76
CA ILE A 81 8.55 -8.63 -1.64
C ILE A 81 9.57 -7.59 -2.08
N LEU A 82 9.57 -6.45 -1.40
CA LEU A 82 10.58 -5.40 -1.57
C LEU A 82 11.46 -5.37 -0.33
N GLU A 83 12.66 -5.89 -0.45
CA GLU A 83 13.63 -5.97 0.64
C GLU A 83 14.89 -5.22 0.28
N SER A 84 15.38 -4.42 1.22
CA SER A 84 16.69 -3.75 1.13
C SER A 84 17.55 -4.16 2.32
N THR A 85 18.73 -4.66 2.04
CA THR A 85 19.72 -5.06 3.07
C THR A 85 21.07 -4.39 2.80
N ALA A 86 21.96 -4.42 3.79
CA ALA A 86 23.34 -3.92 3.63
C ALA A 86 24.10 -4.64 2.50
N HIS A 87 23.77 -5.91 2.23
CA HIS A 87 24.40 -6.71 1.17
C HIS A 87 23.70 -6.60 -0.18
N LYS A 88 22.40 -6.25 -0.17
CA LYS A 88 21.58 -6.08 -1.37
C LYS A 88 20.71 -4.82 -1.22
N PRO A 89 21.33 -3.62 -1.33
CA PRO A 89 20.57 -2.38 -1.21
C PRO A 89 19.63 -2.21 -2.43
N THR A 90 18.42 -1.76 -2.18
CA THR A 90 17.52 -1.32 -3.24
C THR A 90 18.02 0.01 -3.79
N LYS A 91 17.98 0.17 -5.11
CA LYS A 91 18.41 1.39 -5.81
C LYS A 91 17.23 2.01 -6.57
N ILE A 92 16.11 2.21 -5.89
CA ILE A 92 14.97 2.93 -6.45
C ILE A 92 15.14 4.39 -6.05
N GLU A 93 15.81 5.17 -6.90
CA GLU A 93 16.23 6.54 -6.60
C GLU A 93 15.61 7.57 -7.56
N ALA A 94 14.87 7.11 -8.58
CA ALA A 94 14.25 7.99 -9.54
C ALA A 94 12.76 8.17 -9.26
N TRP A 95 12.25 9.37 -9.41
CA TRP A 95 10.82 9.63 -9.41
C TRP A 95 10.14 8.85 -10.52
N HIS A 96 9.11 8.08 -10.19
CA HIS A 96 8.39 7.24 -11.13
C HIS A 96 6.95 7.02 -10.68
N SER A 97 6.16 6.49 -11.58
CA SER A 97 4.88 5.86 -11.25
C SER A 97 4.98 4.36 -11.51
N ASP A 98 4.41 3.56 -10.63
CA ASP A 98 4.48 2.11 -10.72
C ASP A 98 3.74 1.57 -11.95
N MET A 99 4.32 0.52 -12.57
CA MET A 99 3.67 -0.29 -13.61
C MET A 99 3.22 0.48 -14.87
N THR A 100 3.78 1.65 -15.14
CA THR A 100 3.41 2.50 -16.30
C THR A 100 3.78 1.91 -17.66
N PHE A 101 4.55 0.83 -17.69
CA PHE A 101 4.82 0.06 -18.90
C PHE A 101 3.62 -0.80 -19.34
N ARG A 102 2.58 -0.93 -18.52
CA ARG A 102 1.36 -1.65 -18.89
C ARG A 102 0.34 -0.75 -19.57
N GLN A 103 -0.42 -1.30 -20.51
CA GLN A 103 -1.52 -0.61 -21.16
C GLN A 103 -2.62 -0.20 -20.17
N HIS A 104 -2.84 -1.03 -19.16
CA HIS A 104 -3.77 -0.77 -18.06
C HIS A 104 -3.00 -0.87 -16.74
N PRO A 105 -2.37 0.21 -16.28
CA PRO A 105 -1.66 0.22 -15.01
C PRO A 105 -2.63 0.07 -13.83
N PRO A 106 -2.15 -0.38 -12.66
CA PRO A 106 -2.98 -0.47 -11.45
C PRO A 106 -3.44 0.92 -10.99
N VAL A 107 -4.60 0.97 -10.34
CA VAL A 107 -5.18 2.20 -9.79
C VAL A 107 -4.37 2.73 -8.61
N ALA A 108 -3.84 1.83 -7.78
CA ALA A 108 -3.09 2.15 -6.58
C ALA A 108 -2.14 1.01 -6.21
N SER A 109 -1.17 1.29 -5.35
CA SER A 109 -0.30 0.31 -4.72
C SER A 109 -0.60 0.24 -3.23
N VAL A 110 -0.64 -0.96 -2.66
CA VAL A 110 -0.83 -1.20 -1.23
C VAL A 110 0.48 -1.77 -0.66
N LEU A 111 1.16 -0.97 0.13
CA LEU A 111 2.42 -1.34 0.77
C LEU A 111 2.18 -1.71 2.24
N CYS A 112 2.65 -2.87 2.65
CA CYS A 112 2.63 -3.31 4.03
C CYS A 112 4.07 -3.45 4.55
N SER A 113 4.50 -2.53 5.41
CA SER A 113 5.84 -2.58 5.99
C SER A 113 5.94 -3.73 7.01
N LYS A 114 7.02 -4.50 6.93
CA LYS A 114 7.33 -5.59 7.87
C LYS A 114 8.53 -5.27 8.75
N ILE A 115 9.55 -4.66 8.16
CA ILE A 115 10.76 -4.23 8.87
C ILE A 115 11.00 -2.78 8.50
N ILE A 116 11.03 -1.89 9.49
CA ILE A 116 11.34 -0.47 9.33
C ILE A 116 12.61 -0.18 10.12
N PRO A 117 13.67 0.36 9.51
CA PRO A 117 14.87 0.76 10.23
C PRO A 117 14.60 1.98 11.11
N GLU A 118 15.44 2.17 12.14
CA GLU A 118 15.37 3.37 12.99
C GLU A 118 15.66 4.66 12.20
N ARG A 119 16.45 4.56 11.13
CA ARG A 119 16.84 5.68 10.26
C ARG A 119 16.94 5.25 8.83
N GLY A 120 16.53 6.12 7.91
CA GLY A 120 16.62 5.90 6.48
C GLY A 120 15.53 4.97 5.94
N GLY A 121 15.60 4.71 4.63
CA GLY A 121 14.57 3.95 3.94
C GLY A 121 13.29 4.73 3.71
N ASP A 122 13.36 6.06 3.77
CA ASP A 122 12.22 6.93 3.56
C ASP A 122 11.71 6.85 2.12
N THR A 123 10.41 7.00 1.97
CA THR A 123 9.75 7.23 0.69
C THR A 123 9.42 8.72 0.57
N LEU A 124 9.84 9.34 -0.51
CA LEU A 124 9.67 10.78 -0.78
C LEU A 124 8.45 11.02 -1.66
#